data_537b5c00eed4ef0e4fe357fb4930299d
#
_entry.id   537b5c00eed4ef0e4fe357fb4930299d
#
_cell.length_a   1.000
_cell.length_b   1.000
_cell.length_c   1.000
_cell.angle_alpha   90.00
_cell.angle_beta   90.00
_cell.angle_gamma   90.00
#
_symmetry.space_group_name_H-M   'P 1'
#
loop_
_entity.id
_entity.type
_entity.pdbx_description
1 polymer ?
#
loop_
_entity_poly.entity_id
_entity_poly.type
_entity_poly.pdbx_seq_one_letter_code
_entity_poly.pdbx_strand_id
1 'polypeptide(L)'
;MMENFVGILQHLTIAEDASSSSGHFGGTSPFKVQVNFDIPIFEGQIDADALDKWLNLLEGYFSVHNFSDSEMIIFALLKALPHVKHWWETYWEQSSAKESGIYGTKPTWDFFVDVLKQQYYPVDNYEDQYMRWTTLRQERGQVVSEFTNTFHTLRTKLGIKDSE
;
A
#
# COMPACT_ATOMS: atom_id res chain seq x y z
N MET A 1 -17.44 0.74 19.47
CA MET A 1 -16.39 0.71 18.45
C MET A 1 -14.96 0.51 18.99
N MET A 2 -14.71 0.65 20.30
CA MET A 2 -13.38 0.37 20.91
C MET A 2 -13.11 -1.12 21.23
N GLU A 3 -14.13 -1.95 21.37
CA GLU A 3 -13.94 -3.35 21.78
C GLU A 3 -13.36 -4.26 20.68
N ASN A 4 -13.56 -3.93 19.39
CA ASN A 4 -12.98 -4.72 18.29
C ASN A 4 -11.48 -4.44 18.05
N PHE A 5 -10.96 -3.31 18.55
CA PHE A 5 -9.57 -2.92 18.34
C PHE A 5 -8.61 -3.75 19.22
N VAL A 6 -9.04 -4.07 20.44
CA VAL A 6 -8.25 -4.87 21.40
C VAL A 6 -8.17 -6.34 20.94
N GLY A 7 -9.22 -6.86 20.32
CA GLY A 7 -9.24 -8.24 19.81
C GLY A 7 -8.29 -8.47 18.63
N ILE A 8 -8.16 -7.49 17.74
CA ILE A 8 -7.26 -7.58 16.57
C ILE A 8 -5.79 -7.48 16.99
N LEU A 9 -5.48 -6.61 17.96
CA LEU A 9 -4.13 -6.51 18.51
C LEU A 9 -3.70 -7.80 19.25
N GLN A 10 -4.63 -8.49 19.92
CA GLN A 10 -4.33 -9.77 20.55
C GLN A 10 -4.05 -10.87 19.51
N HIS A 11 -4.68 -10.85 18.35
CA HIS A 11 -4.43 -11.81 17.28
C HIS A 11 -3.06 -11.59 16.61
N LEU A 12 -2.61 -10.33 16.50
CA LEU A 12 -1.27 -9.99 16.00
C LEU A 12 -0.16 -10.36 16.97
N THR A 13 -0.44 -10.33 18.29
CA THR A 13 0.57 -10.66 19.33
C THR A 13 0.72 -12.17 19.55
N ILE A 14 -0.30 -12.98 19.26
CA ILE A 14 -0.28 -14.44 19.47
C ILE A 14 0.51 -15.18 18.38
N ALA A 15 0.81 -14.52 17.24
CA ALA A 15 1.61 -15.13 16.17
C ALA A 15 3.14 -15.19 16.48
N GLU A 16 3.61 -14.55 17.54
CA GLU A 16 5.04 -14.54 17.90
C GLU A 16 5.46 -15.62 18.91
N ASP A 17 4.53 -16.34 19.58
CA ASP A 17 4.88 -17.19 20.73
C ASP A 17 4.60 -18.70 20.54
N ALA A 18 4.57 -19.22 19.31
CA ALA A 18 4.42 -20.65 19.08
C ALA A 18 5.66 -21.29 18.44
N SER A 19 6.80 -21.30 19.15
CA SER A 19 7.90 -22.20 18.81
C SER A 19 8.63 -22.74 20.05
N SER A 20 8.07 -23.76 20.66
CA SER A 20 8.87 -24.80 21.34
C SER A 20 8.03 -26.04 21.62
N SER A 21 8.10 -27.05 20.80
CA SER A 21 8.26 -28.45 21.26
C SER A 21 8.71 -29.37 20.12
N SER A 22 9.70 -30.14 20.41
CA SER A 22 10.43 -31.12 19.63
C SER A 22 9.54 -32.23 19.04
N GLY A 23 9.77 -32.57 17.75
CA GLY A 23 9.26 -33.76 17.08
C GLY A 23 10.05 -34.02 15.81
N HIS A 24 10.94 -34.97 15.84
CA HIS A 24 11.86 -35.45 14.81
C HIS A 24 11.05 -36.12 13.67
N PHE A 25 10.96 -35.51 12.48
CA PHE A 25 10.77 -36.22 11.21
C PHE A 25 11.38 -35.36 10.08
N GLY A 26 12.26 -36.00 9.27
CA GLY A 26 12.94 -35.38 8.14
C GLY A 26 11.98 -34.94 7.06
N GLY A 27 11.78 -33.63 6.96
CA GLY A 27 11.11 -32.92 5.86
C GLY A 27 11.91 -31.66 5.62
N THR A 28 12.26 -31.40 4.37
CA THR A 28 12.89 -30.17 3.91
C THR A 28 12.18 -28.99 4.53
N SER A 29 12.88 -28.31 5.45
CA SER A 29 12.41 -27.07 6.06
C SER A 29 12.06 -26.07 4.95
N PRO A 30 10.81 -25.58 4.83
CA PRO A 30 10.56 -24.46 3.95
C PRO A 30 11.45 -23.31 4.42
N PHE A 31 12.15 -22.67 3.49
CA PHE A 31 12.96 -21.50 3.74
C PHE A 31 12.11 -20.48 4.53
N LYS A 32 12.34 -20.37 5.83
CA LYS A 32 11.85 -19.24 6.62
C LYS A 32 12.72 -18.04 6.24
N VAL A 33 12.41 -17.41 5.14
CA VAL A 33 12.93 -16.07 4.84
C VAL A 33 12.21 -15.12 5.79
N GLN A 34 12.91 -14.75 6.86
CA GLN A 34 12.43 -13.69 7.75
C GLN A 34 12.65 -12.36 7.02
N VAL A 35 11.68 -11.96 6.22
CA VAL A 35 11.68 -10.65 5.55
C VAL A 35 11.28 -9.62 6.60
N ASN A 36 12.24 -8.84 7.07
CA ASN A 36 11.96 -7.71 7.96
C ASN A 36 11.43 -6.55 7.11
N PHE A 37 10.11 -6.38 7.07
CA PHE A 37 9.48 -5.25 6.41
C PHE A 37 9.52 -4.03 7.33
N ASP A 38 10.47 -3.15 7.08
CA ASP A 38 10.47 -1.83 7.72
C ASP A 38 9.57 -0.88 6.90
N ILE A 39 8.31 -0.78 7.29
CA ILE A 39 7.32 0.09 6.65
C ILE A 39 7.34 1.43 7.37
N PRO A 40 7.78 2.52 6.71
CA PRO A 40 7.83 3.85 7.31
C PRO A 40 6.42 4.38 7.60
N ILE A 41 6.34 5.37 8.49
CA ILE A 41 5.09 6.09 8.75
C ILE A 41 4.80 7.03 7.56
N PHE A 42 3.60 6.95 7.01
CA PHE A 42 3.15 7.91 5.99
C PHE A 42 2.73 9.22 6.64
N GLU A 43 3.36 10.31 6.24
CA GLU A 43 3.17 11.62 6.84
C GLU A 43 1.97 12.41 6.25
N GLY A 44 1.35 11.92 5.17
CA GLY A 44 0.23 12.59 4.52
C GLY A 44 0.65 13.76 3.63
N GLN A 45 1.87 13.73 3.12
CA GLN A 45 2.34 14.71 2.14
C GLN A 45 1.71 14.49 0.77
N ILE A 46 1.47 15.58 0.02
CA ILE A 46 0.97 15.54 -1.36
C ILE A 46 2.15 15.22 -2.28
N ASP A 47 2.47 13.94 -2.40
CA ASP A 47 3.58 13.41 -3.17
C ASP A 47 3.23 12.00 -3.67
N ALA A 48 3.05 11.85 -4.99
CA ALA A 48 2.67 10.59 -5.60
C ALA A 48 3.74 9.49 -5.41
N ASP A 49 5.03 9.85 -5.51
CA ASP A 49 6.13 8.90 -5.39
C ASP A 49 6.26 8.38 -3.94
N ALA A 50 6.07 9.27 -2.97
CA ALA A 50 6.08 8.89 -1.55
C ALA A 50 4.90 7.98 -1.21
N LEU A 51 3.69 8.30 -1.68
CA LEU A 51 2.51 7.48 -1.48
C LEU A 51 2.65 6.11 -2.17
N ASP A 52 3.06 6.07 -3.44
CA ASP A 52 3.25 4.82 -4.19
C ASP A 52 4.28 3.91 -3.52
N LYS A 53 5.41 4.48 -3.08
CA LYS A 53 6.44 3.71 -2.35
C LYS A 53 5.89 3.09 -1.07
N TRP A 54 5.13 3.86 -0.31
CA TRP A 54 4.52 3.39 0.93
C TRP A 54 3.48 2.29 0.68
N LEU A 55 2.59 2.48 -0.31
CA LEU A 55 1.59 1.47 -0.71
C LEU A 55 2.26 0.19 -1.20
N ASN A 56 3.30 0.27 -2.03
CA ASN A 56 4.03 -0.91 -2.51
C ASN A 56 4.67 -1.72 -1.36
N LEU A 57 5.19 -1.04 -0.32
CA LEU A 57 5.72 -1.72 0.86
C LEU A 57 4.62 -2.43 1.66
N LEU A 58 3.46 -1.81 1.81
CA LEU A 58 2.29 -2.42 2.44
C LEU A 58 1.79 -3.64 1.66
N GLU A 59 1.61 -3.51 0.36
CA GLU A 59 1.16 -4.60 -0.51
C GLU A 59 2.16 -5.77 -0.52
N GLY A 60 3.47 -5.46 -0.54
CA GLY A 60 4.51 -6.46 -0.37
C GLY A 60 4.41 -7.20 0.96
N TYR A 61 4.12 -6.50 2.04
CA TYR A 61 3.89 -7.11 3.35
C TYR A 61 2.62 -7.97 3.35
N PHE A 62 1.52 -7.47 2.80
CA PHE A 62 0.25 -8.20 2.74
C PHE A 62 0.33 -9.44 1.84
N SER A 63 1.18 -9.44 0.81
CA SER A 63 1.35 -10.59 -0.08
C SER A 63 1.92 -11.85 0.61
N VAL A 64 2.65 -11.68 1.69
CA VAL A 64 3.21 -12.79 2.48
C VAL A 64 2.36 -13.16 3.69
N HIS A 65 1.28 -12.41 3.95
CA HIS A 65 0.35 -12.62 5.05
C HIS A 65 -1.09 -12.64 4.52
N ASN A 66 -1.93 -13.42 5.12
CA ASN A 66 -3.31 -13.59 4.64
C ASN A 66 -4.26 -12.61 5.34
N PHE A 67 -4.15 -11.31 4.99
CA PHE A 67 -4.99 -10.25 5.53
C PHE A 67 -6.30 -10.11 4.74
N SER A 68 -7.38 -9.83 5.44
CA SER A 68 -8.61 -9.31 4.84
C SER A 68 -8.47 -7.82 4.52
N ASP A 69 -9.28 -7.29 3.60
CA ASP A 69 -9.29 -5.87 3.23
C ASP A 69 -9.39 -4.94 4.44
N SER A 70 -10.24 -5.29 5.40
CA SER A 70 -10.40 -4.51 6.64
C SER A 70 -9.13 -4.50 7.49
N GLU A 71 -8.41 -5.61 7.58
CA GLU A 71 -7.15 -5.71 8.31
C GLU A 71 -6.04 -4.95 7.60
N MET A 72 -5.98 -5.00 6.26
CA MET A 72 -5.05 -4.22 5.44
C MET A 72 -5.22 -2.72 5.69
N ILE A 73 -6.48 -2.23 5.67
CA ILE A 73 -6.81 -0.82 5.91
C ILE A 73 -6.43 -0.40 7.33
N ILE A 74 -6.78 -1.21 8.34
CA ILE A 74 -6.43 -0.92 9.73
C ILE A 74 -4.91 -0.85 9.89
N PHE A 75 -4.17 -1.81 9.33
CA PHE A 75 -2.72 -1.84 9.39
C PHE A 75 -2.10 -0.61 8.70
N ALA A 76 -2.58 -0.25 7.51
CA ALA A 76 -2.13 0.94 6.80
C ALA A 76 -2.33 2.21 7.64
N LEU A 77 -3.51 2.37 8.26
CA LEU A 77 -3.81 3.52 9.12
C LEU A 77 -2.96 3.56 10.41
N LEU A 78 -2.52 2.41 10.92
CA LEU A 78 -1.53 2.34 12.00
C LEU A 78 -0.12 2.78 11.55
N LYS A 79 0.16 2.67 10.25
CA LYS A 79 1.40 3.12 9.60
C LYS A 79 1.27 4.50 8.95
N ALA A 80 0.33 5.32 9.41
CA ALA A 80 0.12 6.69 8.97
C ALA A 80 0.01 7.63 10.18
N LEU A 81 0.29 8.91 9.97
CA LEU A 81 0.09 9.92 11.01
C LEU A 81 -1.40 10.08 11.36
N PRO A 82 -1.74 10.50 12.60
CA PRO A 82 -3.10 10.57 13.11
C PRO A 82 -4.08 11.38 12.24
N HIS A 83 -3.60 12.45 11.58
CA HIS A 83 -4.46 13.27 10.71
C HIS A 83 -4.90 12.52 9.44
N VAL A 84 -4.07 11.62 8.90
CA VAL A 84 -4.43 10.77 7.75
C VAL A 84 -5.54 9.79 8.14
N LYS A 85 -5.40 9.18 9.33
CA LYS A 85 -6.42 8.30 9.88
C LYS A 85 -7.75 9.04 10.10
N HIS A 86 -7.70 10.21 10.75
CA HIS A 86 -8.88 11.02 11.01
C HIS A 86 -9.58 11.47 9.72
N TRP A 87 -8.80 11.89 8.73
CA TRP A 87 -9.32 12.23 7.40
C TRP A 87 -10.06 11.05 6.76
N TRP A 88 -9.46 9.85 6.76
CA TRP A 88 -10.10 8.64 6.23
C TRP A 88 -11.41 8.29 6.95
N GLU A 89 -11.42 8.31 8.28
CA GLU A 89 -12.62 8.03 9.08
C GLU A 89 -13.75 8.99 8.73
N THR A 90 -13.45 10.29 8.64
CA THR A 90 -14.41 11.33 8.25
C THR A 90 -14.92 11.11 6.82
N TYR A 91 -14.02 10.83 5.89
CA TYR A 91 -14.38 10.55 4.49
C TYR A 91 -15.32 9.36 4.40
N TRP A 92 -14.99 8.26 5.08
CA TRP A 92 -15.81 7.05 5.05
C TRP A 92 -17.18 7.25 5.67
N GLU A 93 -17.28 7.94 6.80
CA GLU A 93 -18.55 8.30 7.44
C GLU A 93 -19.45 9.12 6.52
N GLN A 94 -18.90 10.13 5.84
CA GLN A 94 -19.64 10.97 4.92
C GLN A 94 -20.08 10.24 3.65
N SER A 95 -19.24 9.35 3.13
CA SER A 95 -19.55 8.55 1.95
C SER A 95 -20.62 7.51 2.23
N SER A 96 -20.54 6.83 3.37
CA SER A 96 -21.52 5.84 3.82
C SER A 96 -22.89 6.46 4.12
N ALA A 97 -22.93 7.71 4.57
CA ALA A 97 -24.18 8.44 4.84
C ALA A 97 -24.92 8.88 3.56
N LYS A 98 -24.19 9.10 2.46
CA LYS A 98 -24.77 9.56 1.18
C LYS A 98 -25.41 8.42 0.36
N GLU A 99 -24.88 7.21 0.46
CA GLU A 99 -25.43 6.04 -0.23
C GLU A 99 -26.50 5.38 0.64
N SER A 100 -27.70 5.95 0.60
CA SER A 100 -28.91 5.49 1.32
C SER A 100 -29.41 4.13 0.80
N GLY A 101 -28.63 3.08 0.96
CA GLY A 101 -28.99 1.72 0.52
C GLY A 101 -27.97 0.63 0.81
N ILE A 102 -26.72 0.98 1.10
CA ILE A 102 -25.66 -0.01 1.34
C ILE A 102 -25.19 0.11 2.81
N TYR A 103 -26.14 -0.05 3.72
CA TYR A 103 -25.81 -0.27 5.13
C TYR A 103 -25.07 -1.61 5.25
N GLY A 104 -23.77 -1.58 5.46
CA GLY A 104 -22.98 -2.73 5.85
C GLY A 104 -21.85 -3.16 4.91
N THR A 105 -21.65 -2.54 3.76
CA THR A 105 -20.46 -2.82 2.95
C THR A 105 -19.21 -2.22 3.60
N LYS A 106 -18.26 -3.10 3.92
CA LYS A 106 -16.95 -2.66 4.38
C LYS A 106 -16.13 -2.16 3.18
N PRO A 107 -15.26 -1.14 3.35
CA PRO A 107 -14.41 -0.70 2.25
C PRO A 107 -13.46 -1.81 1.83
N THR A 108 -13.23 -1.94 0.52
CA THR A 108 -12.20 -2.82 -0.02
C THR A 108 -10.83 -2.14 0.02
N TRP A 109 -9.76 -2.93 -0.06
CA TRP A 109 -8.40 -2.39 -0.14
C TRP A 109 -8.23 -1.49 -1.38
N ASP A 110 -8.70 -1.93 -2.54
CA ASP A 110 -8.62 -1.17 -3.79
C ASP A 110 -9.32 0.18 -3.68
N PHE A 111 -10.52 0.21 -3.10
CA PHE A 111 -11.24 1.47 -2.86
C PHE A 111 -10.46 2.41 -1.94
N PHE A 112 -9.87 1.87 -0.87
CA PHE A 112 -9.03 2.66 0.05
C PHE A 112 -7.83 3.28 -0.67
N VAL A 113 -7.13 2.50 -1.49
CA VAL A 113 -5.98 2.95 -2.29
C VAL A 113 -6.39 4.06 -3.28
N ASP A 114 -7.51 3.87 -3.99
CA ASP A 114 -8.01 4.86 -4.95
C ASP A 114 -8.34 6.20 -4.28
N VAL A 115 -8.98 6.16 -3.11
CA VAL A 115 -9.32 7.36 -2.35
C VAL A 115 -8.07 8.05 -1.80
N LEU A 116 -7.07 7.30 -1.33
CA LEU A 116 -5.79 7.87 -0.92
C LEU A 116 -5.06 8.55 -2.08
N LYS A 117 -5.06 7.93 -3.27
CA LYS A 117 -4.47 8.53 -4.47
C LYS A 117 -5.18 9.81 -4.87
N GLN A 118 -6.50 9.85 -4.82
CA GLN A 118 -7.26 11.08 -5.08
C GLN A 118 -6.91 12.21 -4.10
N GLN A 119 -6.63 11.88 -2.84
CA GLN A 119 -6.33 12.87 -1.81
C GLN A 119 -4.88 13.38 -1.84
N TYR A 120 -3.92 12.48 -2.04
CA TYR A 120 -2.50 12.76 -1.82
C TYR A 120 -1.66 12.81 -3.10
N TYR A 121 -2.27 12.55 -4.28
CA TYR A 121 -1.60 12.85 -5.53
C TYR A 121 -1.73 14.35 -5.86
N PRO A 122 -0.68 14.97 -6.41
CA PRO A 122 -0.79 16.32 -6.98
C PRO A 122 -1.89 16.35 -8.07
N VAL A 123 -2.59 17.47 -8.17
CA VAL A 123 -3.69 17.64 -9.15
C VAL A 123 -3.21 17.38 -10.58
N ASP A 124 -1.98 17.80 -10.91
CA ASP A 124 -1.39 17.70 -12.24
C ASP A 124 -0.46 16.47 -12.40
N ASN A 125 -0.58 15.48 -11.49
CA ASN A 125 0.35 14.35 -11.47
C ASN A 125 0.42 13.59 -12.80
N TYR A 126 -0.71 13.37 -13.47
CA TYR A 126 -0.73 12.68 -14.77
C TYR A 126 -0.01 13.51 -15.85
N GLU A 127 -0.28 14.81 -15.92
CA GLU A 127 0.32 15.72 -16.90
C GLU A 127 1.83 15.83 -16.68
N ASP A 128 2.27 15.95 -15.43
CA ASP A 128 3.69 15.94 -15.07
C ASP A 128 4.38 14.64 -15.48
N GLN A 129 3.79 13.48 -15.19
CA GLN A 129 4.34 12.19 -15.60
C GLN A 129 4.38 12.04 -17.13
N TYR A 130 3.34 12.52 -17.82
CA TYR A 130 3.27 12.52 -19.28
C TYR A 130 4.34 13.44 -19.90
N MET A 131 4.50 14.64 -19.38
CA MET A 131 5.57 15.57 -19.79
C MET A 131 6.96 14.97 -19.57
N ARG A 132 7.19 14.38 -18.40
CA ARG A 132 8.45 13.69 -18.11
C ARG A 132 8.71 12.55 -19.09
N TRP A 133 7.69 11.76 -19.43
CA TRP A 133 7.83 10.65 -20.36
C TRP A 133 8.11 11.11 -21.80
N THR A 134 7.40 12.12 -22.29
CA THR A 134 7.57 12.66 -23.66
C THR A 134 8.87 13.43 -23.85
N THR A 135 9.41 14.02 -22.79
CA THR A 135 10.69 14.76 -22.81
C THR A 135 11.88 13.93 -22.36
N LEU A 136 11.64 12.67 -21.93
CA LEU A 136 12.70 11.80 -21.44
C LEU A 136 13.77 11.57 -22.51
N ARG A 137 15.00 11.89 -22.20
CA ARG A 137 16.17 11.66 -23.06
C ARG A 137 17.30 11.11 -22.23
N GLN A 138 18.07 10.21 -22.81
CA GLN A 138 19.27 9.71 -22.16
C GLN A 138 20.30 10.85 -22.02
N GLU A 139 20.77 11.08 -20.82
CA GLU A 139 21.78 12.09 -20.54
C GLU A 139 23.19 11.59 -20.93
N ARG A 140 24.08 12.53 -21.19
CA ARG A 140 25.47 12.21 -21.55
C ARG A 140 26.18 11.57 -20.35
N GLY A 141 26.56 10.29 -20.49
CA GLY A 141 27.19 9.51 -19.42
C GLY A 141 26.21 8.70 -18.56
N GLN A 142 24.90 8.83 -18.79
CA GLN A 142 23.91 8.00 -18.11
C GLN A 142 23.99 6.55 -18.58
N VAL A 143 23.95 5.61 -17.64
CA VAL A 143 23.93 4.18 -17.94
C VAL A 143 22.59 3.82 -18.61
N VAL A 144 22.64 3.01 -19.69
CA VAL A 144 21.45 2.62 -20.47
C VAL A 144 20.38 1.98 -19.58
N SER A 145 20.77 1.16 -18.61
CA SER A 145 19.84 0.51 -17.68
C SER A 145 19.05 1.51 -16.82
N GLU A 146 19.68 2.60 -16.38
CA GLU A 146 18.98 3.65 -15.60
C GLU A 146 17.95 4.39 -16.46
N PHE A 147 18.32 4.74 -17.68
CA PHE A 147 17.40 5.35 -18.64
C PHE A 147 16.21 4.43 -18.92
N THR A 148 16.48 3.15 -19.22
CA THR A 148 15.46 2.15 -19.52
C THR A 148 14.51 1.93 -18.33
N ASN A 149 15.06 1.86 -17.12
CA ASN A 149 14.25 1.75 -15.90
C ASN A 149 13.34 2.95 -15.70
N THR A 150 13.85 4.16 -15.89
CA THR A 150 13.05 5.40 -15.81
C THR A 150 11.94 5.40 -16.85
N PHE A 151 12.25 5.04 -18.09
CA PHE A 151 11.28 4.92 -19.17
C PHE A 151 10.15 3.94 -18.84
N HIS A 152 10.50 2.73 -18.41
CA HIS A 152 9.51 1.71 -18.03
C HIS A 152 8.66 2.13 -16.84
N THR A 153 9.25 2.77 -15.83
CA THR A 153 8.53 3.27 -14.67
C THR A 153 7.48 4.31 -15.07
N LEU A 154 7.87 5.32 -15.85
CA LEU A 154 6.94 6.35 -16.31
C LEU A 154 5.84 5.76 -17.20
N ARG A 155 6.19 4.86 -18.11
CA ARG A 155 5.24 4.17 -18.99
C ARG A 155 4.20 3.39 -18.19
N THR A 156 4.62 2.65 -17.17
CA THR A 156 3.74 1.87 -16.30
C THR A 156 2.80 2.80 -15.50
N LYS A 157 3.33 3.87 -14.93
CA LYS A 157 2.53 4.87 -14.20
C LYS A 157 1.47 5.53 -15.07
N LEU A 158 1.76 5.75 -16.34
CA LEU A 158 0.83 6.33 -17.32
C LEU A 158 -0.16 5.31 -17.92
N GLY A 159 0.00 4.02 -17.62
CA GLY A 159 -0.83 2.97 -18.17
C GLY A 159 -0.72 2.80 -19.69
N ILE A 160 0.40 3.25 -20.29
CA ILE A 160 0.62 3.17 -21.74
C ILE A 160 0.92 1.73 -22.13
N LYS A 161 0.00 1.11 -22.88
CA LYS A 161 0.15 -0.24 -23.43
C LYS A 161 0.91 -0.18 -24.76
N ASP A 162 1.63 -1.26 -25.09
CA ASP A 162 2.15 -1.42 -26.45
C ASP A 162 0.97 -1.51 -27.43
N SER A 163 0.98 -0.68 -28.48
CA SER A 163 0.12 -0.90 -29.63
C SER A 163 0.71 -2.09 -30.40
N GLU A 164 -0.02 -3.19 -30.45
CA GLU A 164 0.26 -4.31 -31.35
C GLU A 164 0.25 -3.85 -32.80
#